data_cf615e92c1a67fe189193e26d7bff5e9
#
_entry.id   cf615e92c1a67fe189193e26d7bff5e9
#
_cell.length_a   1.000
_cell.length_b   1.000
_cell.length_c   1.000
_cell.angle_alpha   90.00
_cell.angle_beta   90.00
_cell.angle_gamma   90.00
#
_symmetry.space_group_name_H-M   'P 1'
#
loop_
_entity.id
_entity.type
_entity.pdbx_description
1 polymer ?
#
loop_
_entity_poly.entity_id
_entity_poly.type
_entity_poly.pdbx_seq_one_letter_code
_entity_poly.pdbx_strand_id
1 'polypeptide(L)'
;VVAGILGACSSSTSPPPPPASDAGQTDATTTDATSLSDGAKDDTGTKKDGGDAGKHADAKESEAAAEAGEDAGDAGDAGAGDGAVELTSLKHVVVIYLENHSFDNLFGSWPGADGLGDGGVGIPQVGPEGGTYTTLPEYAADPAGVESLVAASLPNAPFDLTAAPAHFQEGALTNDLLHRFYQEQAQINGGKMDSYVLWNDESAGQSMGYWPTSTLPMAQWLAAHPTSVTLLDHFFHAAFGGSFLNHFWLISAQSPTFPGAPTSIVAQPNDAGVLVAPLDTTSVPPGAVYASGTIDGQVTPDGYAVNTTYSVNEPYPPGTNPIKLLPQQTFPTIADELDTANVTWAWYAGGWNDALANAGIATVGTDAGSELIGGGTPAVLSLFEYHHQPFVYFKNWGGTATAAVDGGVAVPGTVPNGKWAVNHNLKDEEDFIAAAAAGTLPAVSFVKPLFDEHPNYTTETDSETNTVNLINDVVNGPQWKETAIIITYDENGGQWDHVAPPTTDKWGPGTRVPGIIISPFAKGGVDSTPYDTTAILKLIEKRWGLAALTTRDAAQADLSTHAMIFAP
;
A
#
# COMPACT_ATOMS: atom_id res chain seq x y z
N VAL A 1 20.36 -18.12 53.32
CA VAL A 1 19.40 -17.31 54.09
C VAL A 1 19.48 -15.89 53.60
N VAL A 2 18.69 -15.52 52.63
CA VAL A 2 18.42 -14.11 52.28
C VAL A 2 16.92 -14.02 51.95
N ALA A 3 16.25 -13.20 52.74
CA ALA A 3 14.82 -12.96 52.65
C ALA A 3 14.50 -12.07 51.46
N GLY A 4 13.49 -12.45 50.64
CA GLY A 4 12.93 -11.66 49.58
C GLY A 4 11.92 -10.65 50.12
N ILE A 5 11.96 -9.45 49.58
CA ILE A 5 10.93 -8.43 49.75
C ILE A 5 10.10 -8.43 48.45
N LEU A 6 8.84 -8.85 48.58
CA LEU A 6 7.82 -8.72 47.55
C LEU A 6 7.25 -7.29 47.63
N GLY A 7 7.55 -6.48 46.61
CA GLY A 7 6.86 -5.23 46.39
C GLY A 7 5.72 -5.44 45.39
N ALA A 8 4.49 -5.24 45.85
CA ALA A 8 3.31 -5.26 45.03
C ALA A 8 3.21 -3.93 44.22
N CYS A 9 3.36 -4.00 42.94
CA CYS A 9 2.94 -2.90 42.03
C CYS A 9 1.46 -3.11 41.69
N SER A 10 0.62 -2.20 42.13
CA SER A 10 -0.77 -2.08 41.69
C SER A 10 -0.79 -1.43 40.30
N SER A 11 -1.11 -2.21 39.28
CA SER A 11 -1.39 -1.71 37.95
C SER A 11 -2.81 -1.11 37.93
N SER A 12 -2.91 0.19 37.71
CA SER A 12 -4.16 0.86 37.35
C SER A 12 -4.35 0.66 35.83
N THR A 13 -5.21 -0.26 35.48
CA THR A 13 -5.67 -0.39 34.07
C THR A 13 -6.69 0.70 33.77
N SER A 14 -6.32 1.64 32.94
CA SER A 14 -7.28 2.51 32.26
C SER A 14 -7.90 1.71 31.10
N PRO A 15 -9.20 1.87 30.82
CA PRO A 15 -9.81 1.21 29.66
C PRO A 15 -9.27 1.86 28.37
N PRO A 16 -9.12 1.09 27.28
CA PRO A 16 -8.74 1.63 25.98
C PRO A 16 -9.80 2.61 25.48
N PRO A 17 -9.42 3.59 24.66
CA PRO A 17 -10.38 4.49 24.03
C PRO A 17 -11.30 3.70 23.07
N PRO A 18 -12.53 4.17 22.84
CA PRO A 18 -13.39 3.56 21.84
C PRO A 18 -12.77 3.77 20.45
N PRO A 19 -13.02 2.84 19.50
CA PRO A 19 -12.52 2.99 18.14
C PRO A 19 -13.02 4.31 17.55
N ALA A 20 -12.15 4.99 16.80
CA ALA A 20 -12.51 6.19 16.08
C ALA A 20 -13.69 5.86 15.15
N SER A 21 -14.85 6.40 15.45
CA SER A 21 -16.01 6.26 14.58
C SER A 21 -15.75 7.08 13.34
N ASP A 22 -15.68 6.40 12.20
CA ASP A 22 -15.89 7.02 10.91
C ASP A 22 -17.08 7.99 11.03
N ALA A 23 -16.88 9.27 10.76
CA ALA A 23 -17.86 10.31 11.00
C ALA A 23 -19.11 10.07 10.13
N GLY A 24 -20.01 9.27 10.66
CA GLY A 24 -21.33 9.03 10.07
C GLY A 24 -22.14 10.32 10.14
N GLN A 25 -22.42 10.88 8.99
CA GLN A 25 -23.36 11.98 8.82
C GLN A 25 -24.72 11.64 9.42
N THR A 26 -25.17 12.48 10.31
CA THR A 26 -26.57 12.53 10.73
C THR A 26 -27.42 13.11 9.61
N ASP A 27 -28.37 12.32 9.13
CA ASP A 27 -29.46 12.76 8.26
C ASP A 27 -30.26 13.90 8.93
N ALA A 28 -30.20 15.06 8.32
CA ALA A 28 -31.15 16.14 8.60
C ALA A 28 -32.23 16.09 7.52
N THR A 29 -33.40 15.61 7.92
CA THR A 29 -34.65 15.73 7.18
C THR A 29 -35.02 17.20 6.99
N THR A 30 -35.17 17.64 5.75
CA THR A 30 -35.96 18.81 5.41
C THR A 30 -37.00 18.49 4.36
N THR A 31 -38.18 18.90 4.73
CA THR A 31 -39.46 18.81 4.06
C THR A 31 -39.56 19.62 2.77
N ASP A 32 -40.39 19.05 1.88
CA ASP A 32 -41.07 19.61 0.71
C ASP A 32 -41.27 21.12 0.61
N ALA A 33 -41.02 21.64 -0.60
CA ALA A 33 -41.94 22.65 -1.20
C ALA A 33 -41.81 22.67 -2.73
N THR A 34 -42.86 22.27 -3.37
CA THR A 34 -43.42 22.51 -4.71
C THR A 34 -43.02 23.84 -5.41
N SER A 35 -42.78 23.92 -6.72
CA SER A 35 -43.68 23.87 -7.86
C SER A 35 -43.17 24.65 -9.08
N LEU A 36 -43.43 24.14 -10.28
CA LEU A 36 -43.80 24.78 -11.57
C LEU A 36 -42.83 25.81 -12.18
N SER A 37 -42.50 25.85 -13.46
CA SER A 37 -43.19 25.48 -14.70
C SER A 37 -42.31 25.84 -15.91
N ASP A 38 -42.44 25.05 -16.97
CA ASP A 38 -42.53 25.38 -18.40
C ASP A 38 -41.55 26.36 -19.09
N GLY A 39 -41.05 25.89 -20.22
CA GLY A 39 -40.63 26.71 -21.33
C GLY A 39 -39.80 26.01 -22.42
N ALA A 40 -40.49 25.29 -23.29
CA ALA A 40 -39.94 24.82 -24.57
C ALA A 40 -39.64 25.99 -25.54
N LYS A 41 -38.63 25.80 -26.41
CA LYS A 41 -38.74 25.98 -27.87
C LYS A 41 -37.42 25.70 -28.56
N ASP A 42 -37.49 24.71 -29.44
CA ASP A 42 -37.00 24.60 -30.79
C ASP A 42 -36.27 25.83 -31.41
N ASP A 43 -35.17 25.60 -32.08
CA ASP A 43 -35.15 25.79 -33.55
C ASP A 43 -33.90 25.22 -34.22
N THR A 44 -34.12 24.65 -35.31
CA THR A 44 -33.48 24.04 -36.44
C THR A 44 -32.40 24.87 -37.16
N GLY A 45 -31.48 24.20 -37.88
CA GLY A 45 -30.84 24.76 -39.04
C GLY A 45 -29.47 24.22 -39.39
N THR A 46 -29.40 23.09 -40.05
CA THR A 46 -28.98 22.79 -41.42
C THR A 46 -27.60 23.23 -41.94
N LYS A 47 -26.82 22.20 -42.33
CA LYS A 47 -26.06 21.97 -43.59
C LYS A 47 -25.04 23.03 -44.02
N LYS A 48 -23.84 22.66 -44.48
CA LYS A 48 -23.40 21.87 -45.66
C LYS A 48 -21.87 21.84 -45.74
N ASP A 49 -21.32 20.72 -46.11
CA ASP A 49 -20.58 20.34 -47.33
C ASP A 49 -19.22 20.99 -47.66
N GLY A 50 -18.34 20.08 -48.08
CA GLY A 50 -17.32 20.23 -49.08
C GLY A 50 -15.92 19.92 -48.57
N GLY A 51 -15.30 18.79 -48.81
CA GLY A 51 -14.87 18.26 -50.09
C GLY A 51 -13.43 18.69 -50.31
N ASP A 52 -12.46 17.92 -50.46
CA ASP A 52 -11.98 17.05 -51.51
C ASP A 52 -10.49 16.74 -51.29
N ALA A 53 -10.11 15.53 -51.38
CA ALA A 53 -9.23 14.80 -52.25
C ALA A 53 -7.77 15.28 -52.48
N GLY A 54 -6.87 14.32 -52.43
CA GLY A 54 -5.72 14.23 -53.29
C GLY A 54 -4.44 13.72 -52.66
N LYS A 55 -4.21 12.48 -52.75
CA LYS A 55 -3.38 11.65 -53.67
C LYS A 55 -1.94 11.39 -53.21
N HIS A 56 -1.71 10.11 -53.05
CA HIS A 56 -0.61 9.24 -53.53
C HIS A 56 0.83 9.77 -53.65
N ALA A 57 1.76 8.98 -53.11
CA ALA A 57 2.85 8.43 -53.87
C ALA A 57 3.50 7.23 -53.13
N ASP A 58 3.53 6.13 -53.85
CA ASP A 58 4.26 4.88 -53.62
C ASP A 58 5.77 5.05 -53.76
N ALA A 59 6.51 4.16 -53.17
CA ALA A 59 7.65 3.42 -53.74
C ALA A 59 8.60 3.03 -52.60
N LYS A 60 9.18 1.91 -52.44
CA LYS A 60 9.46 0.69 -53.19
C LYS A 60 10.32 -0.16 -52.28
N GLU A 61 10.06 -1.45 -52.33
CA GLU A 61 10.88 -2.54 -51.85
C GLU A 61 12.28 -2.56 -52.46
N SER A 62 13.27 -3.04 -51.74
CA SER A 62 14.38 -3.78 -52.35
C SER A 62 14.86 -4.86 -51.40
N GLU A 63 14.58 -6.09 -51.80
CA GLU A 63 15.23 -7.32 -51.35
C GLU A 63 16.70 -7.32 -51.82
N ALA A 64 17.58 -7.91 -51.00
CA ALA A 64 18.77 -8.57 -51.47
C ALA A 64 19.14 -9.69 -50.51
N ALA A 65 18.99 -10.91 -51.01
CA ALA A 65 19.52 -12.13 -50.45
C ALA A 65 20.95 -12.40 -50.99
N ALA A 66 21.82 -12.98 -50.18
CA ALA A 66 22.93 -13.87 -50.57
C ALA A 66 23.54 -14.45 -49.33
N GLU A 67 23.36 -15.69 -49.10
CA GLU A 67 24.12 -16.97 -49.29
C GLU A 67 25.35 -17.11 -48.40
N ALA A 68 25.23 -18.13 -47.57
CA ALA A 68 26.07 -19.24 -47.10
C ALA A 68 27.61 -19.11 -47.15
N GLY A 69 28.20 -19.51 -46.04
CA GLY A 69 29.58 -19.95 -45.88
C GLY A 69 29.77 -20.65 -44.57
N GLU A 70 29.71 -21.98 -44.61
CA GLU A 70 30.18 -22.87 -43.55
C GLU A 70 31.68 -22.72 -43.41
N ASP A 71 32.20 -22.49 -42.19
CA ASP A 71 33.53 -22.98 -41.87
C ASP A 71 33.56 -23.42 -40.40
N ALA A 72 33.81 -24.70 -40.23
CA ALA A 72 34.00 -25.37 -38.94
C ALA A 72 35.42 -25.06 -38.46
N GLY A 73 35.49 -24.31 -37.37
CA GLY A 73 36.70 -24.07 -36.59
C GLY A 73 36.52 -24.52 -35.16
N ASP A 74 36.99 -25.72 -34.88
CA ASP A 74 37.26 -26.23 -33.54
C ASP A 74 38.18 -25.24 -32.80
N ALA A 75 37.69 -24.67 -31.69
CA ALA A 75 38.50 -23.91 -30.76
C ALA A 75 38.06 -24.20 -29.32
N GLY A 76 38.80 -25.08 -28.73
CA GLY A 76 39.27 -25.04 -27.34
C GLY A 76 38.34 -24.58 -26.25
N ASP A 77 37.98 -25.55 -25.44
CA ASP A 77 37.72 -25.43 -24.01
C ASP A 77 38.49 -24.25 -23.39
N ALA A 78 37.82 -23.18 -23.11
CA ALA A 78 38.31 -22.04 -22.33
C ALA A 78 37.40 -21.86 -21.11
N GLY A 79 37.85 -22.41 -20.01
CA GLY A 79 37.64 -21.90 -18.65
C GLY A 79 36.21 -21.70 -18.20
N ALA A 80 35.79 -22.60 -17.30
CA ALA A 80 34.66 -22.38 -16.43
C ALA A 80 34.64 -20.93 -15.90
N GLY A 81 33.82 -20.09 -16.50
CA GLY A 81 33.44 -18.81 -15.93
C GLY A 81 32.74 -19.07 -14.62
N ASP A 82 33.07 -18.27 -13.64
CA ASP A 82 32.44 -18.16 -12.35
C ASP A 82 30.93 -18.34 -12.52
N GLY A 83 30.39 -19.48 -12.03
CA GLY A 83 29.05 -19.90 -12.41
C GLY A 83 28.02 -18.89 -11.95
N ALA A 84 27.35 -18.26 -12.92
CA ALA A 84 26.25 -17.36 -12.66
C ALA A 84 25.20 -18.05 -11.75
N VAL A 85 24.74 -17.35 -10.72
CA VAL A 85 23.72 -17.89 -9.82
C VAL A 85 22.39 -17.90 -10.56
N GLU A 86 21.83 -19.11 -10.73
CA GLU A 86 20.54 -19.29 -11.39
C GLU A 86 19.39 -18.85 -10.49
N LEU A 87 18.38 -18.16 -11.05
CA LEU A 87 17.20 -17.71 -10.32
C LEU A 87 16.43 -18.88 -9.68
N THR A 88 16.57 -20.09 -10.23
CA THR A 88 16.00 -21.32 -9.66
C THR A 88 16.56 -21.69 -8.28
N SER A 89 17.67 -21.08 -7.84
CA SER A 89 18.21 -21.22 -6.49
C SER A 89 17.34 -20.52 -5.44
N LEU A 90 16.57 -19.50 -5.83
CA LEU A 90 15.60 -18.83 -4.99
C LEU A 90 14.36 -19.73 -4.89
N LYS A 91 14.12 -20.34 -3.73
CA LYS A 91 12.99 -21.25 -3.51
C LYS A 91 11.81 -20.58 -2.83
N HIS A 92 12.09 -19.55 -2.04
CA HIS A 92 11.11 -18.87 -1.21
C HIS A 92 11.23 -17.36 -1.42
N VAL A 93 10.10 -16.72 -1.70
CA VAL A 93 9.91 -15.25 -1.69
C VAL A 93 8.96 -14.92 -0.57
N VAL A 94 9.41 -14.12 0.38
CA VAL A 94 8.62 -13.60 1.49
C VAL A 94 8.45 -12.12 1.27
N VAL A 95 7.22 -11.64 1.18
CA VAL A 95 6.87 -10.22 1.03
C VAL A 95 6.26 -9.76 2.34
N ILE A 96 6.95 -8.89 3.08
CA ILE A 96 6.40 -8.22 4.27
C ILE A 96 5.88 -6.86 3.81
N TYR A 97 4.59 -6.62 3.98
CA TYR A 97 3.89 -5.46 3.48
C TYR A 97 3.40 -4.59 4.62
N LEU A 98 4.05 -3.44 4.78
CA LEU A 98 3.86 -2.49 5.87
C LEU A 98 2.99 -1.30 5.43
N GLU A 99 2.73 -0.35 6.32
CA GLU A 99 1.76 0.72 6.14
C GLU A 99 2.36 2.13 6.21
N ASN A 100 1.91 2.98 5.30
CA ASN A 100 1.79 4.43 5.44
C ASN A 100 3.08 5.24 5.65
N HIS A 101 4.20 4.86 5.00
CA HIS A 101 5.43 5.64 5.11
C HIS A 101 6.09 5.93 3.77
N SER A 102 6.44 7.20 3.53
CA SER A 102 7.31 7.55 2.40
C SER A 102 8.76 7.14 2.67
N PHE A 103 9.56 7.06 1.60
CA PHE A 103 10.98 6.78 1.74
C PHE A 103 11.70 7.84 2.58
N ASP A 104 11.45 9.11 2.32
CA ASP A 104 12.08 10.19 3.09
C ASP A 104 11.67 10.19 4.55
N ASN A 105 10.46 9.76 4.87
CA ASN A 105 9.99 9.70 6.24
C ASN A 105 10.80 8.72 7.12
N LEU A 106 11.18 7.53 6.60
CA LEU A 106 11.92 6.51 7.36
C LEU A 106 13.39 6.38 6.96
N PHE A 107 13.69 6.48 5.67
CA PHE A 107 15.01 6.22 5.11
C PHE A 107 15.69 7.46 4.49
N GLY A 108 15.06 8.63 4.59
CA GLY A 108 15.61 9.88 4.06
C GLY A 108 17.00 10.25 4.61
N SER A 109 17.36 9.76 5.79
CA SER A 109 18.69 9.94 6.37
C SER A 109 19.63 8.74 6.18
N TRP A 110 19.28 7.73 5.34
CA TRP A 110 20.12 6.56 5.09
C TRP A 110 21.36 6.92 4.28
N PRO A 111 22.56 6.51 4.73
CA PRO A 111 23.80 6.86 4.05
C PRO A 111 23.90 6.28 2.62
N GLY A 112 24.07 7.15 1.64
CA GLY A 112 24.27 6.76 0.24
C GLY A 112 23.01 6.55 -0.56
N ALA A 113 21.82 6.70 0.04
CA ALA A 113 20.55 6.74 -0.67
C ALA A 113 20.26 8.15 -1.21
N ASP A 114 19.41 8.24 -2.23
CA ASP A 114 18.79 9.50 -2.68
C ASP A 114 17.74 9.93 -1.66
N GLY A 115 18.19 10.56 -0.60
CA GLY A 115 17.39 10.96 0.56
C GLY A 115 17.51 12.43 0.87
N LEU A 116 17.24 12.80 2.13
CA LEU A 116 17.29 14.18 2.61
C LEU A 116 18.69 14.79 2.66
N GLY A 117 19.73 13.98 2.51
CA GLY A 117 21.13 14.24 2.19
C GLY A 117 21.82 15.38 2.89
N ASP A 118 23.09 15.62 2.49
CA ASP A 118 23.95 16.70 2.95
C ASP A 118 23.45 18.09 2.51
N GLY A 119 22.37 18.59 3.13
CA GLY A 119 21.85 19.93 2.89
C GLY A 119 20.36 20.01 2.55
N GLY A 120 19.65 18.93 2.81
CA GLY A 120 18.18 18.87 2.78
C GLY A 120 17.54 19.65 1.63
N VAL A 121 17.28 18.98 0.51
CA VAL A 121 16.50 19.59 -0.57
C VAL A 121 15.04 19.62 -0.12
N GLY A 122 14.73 20.44 0.89
CA GLY A 122 13.35 20.71 1.23
C GLY A 122 12.70 21.45 0.08
N ILE A 123 11.67 20.86 -0.50
CA ILE A 123 10.80 21.56 -1.44
C ILE A 123 9.80 22.35 -0.60
N PRO A 124 9.83 23.70 -0.64
CA PRO A 124 8.92 24.51 0.15
C PRO A 124 7.48 24.25 -0.26
N GLN A 125 6.65 23.90 0.70
CA GLN A 125 5.25 23.58 0.49
C GLN A 125 4.43 24.84 0.21
N VAL A 126 3.50 24.74 -0.73
CA VAL A 126 2.62 25.84 -1.11
C VAL A 126 1.38 25.89 -0.21
N GLY A 127 0.91 27.09 0.04
CA GLY A 127 -0.30 27.35 0.82
C GLY A 127 -1.53 27.60 -0.06
N PRO A 128 -2.72 27.79 0.58
CA PRO A 128 -4.01 27.90 -0.12
C PRO A 128 -4.10 29.04 -1.15
N GLU A 129 -3.35 30.10 -0.98
CA GLU A 129 -3.35 31.27 -1.88
C GLU A 129 -2.28 31.18 -2.99
N GLY A 130 -1.63 30.01 -3.14
CA GLY A 130 -0.58 29.79 -4.13
C GLY A 130 0.79 30.39 -3.79
N GLY A 131 0.94 30.97 -2.61
CA GLY A 131 2.22 31.35 -2.02
C GLY A 131 2.81 30.18 -1.23
N THR A 132 4.11 30.20 -0.92
CA THR A 132 4.73 29.23 -0.01
C THR A 132 4.40 29.55 1.45
N TYR A 133 4.22 28.53 2.27
CA TYR A 133 4.15 28.72 3.72
C TYR A 133 5.45 29.38 4.24
N THR A 134 5.29 30.30 5.17
CA THR A 134 6.46 30.87 5.88
C THR A 134 6.98 29.89 6.92
N THR A 135 6.06 29.22 7.59
CA THR A 135 6.28 28.14 8.55
C THR A 135 5.24 27.07 8.29
N LEU A 136 5.55 25.83 8.61
CA LEU A 136 4.56 24.76 8.54
C LEU A 136 3.39 25.05 9.47
N PRO A 137 2.16 24.66 9.11
CA PRO A 137 1.02 24.70 10.02
C PRO A 137 1.32 23.88 11.29
N GLU A 138 0.76 24.31 12.40
CA GLU A 138 0.75 23.50 13.62
C GLU A 138 -0.09 22.25 13.34
N TYR A 139 0.37 21.10 13.84
CA TYR A 139 -0.46 19.91 13.79
C TYR A 139 -1.23 19.73 15.09
N ALA A 140 -2.42 19.14 14.97
CA ALA A 140 -3.28 18.89 16.12
C ALA A 140 -2.58 17.94 17.10
N ALA A 141 -2.86 18.16 18.37
CA ALA A 141 -2.46 17.26 19.42
C ALA A 141 -3.01 15.85 19.12
N ASP A 142 -2.22 14.84 19.48
CA ASP A 142 -2.60 13.43 19.46
C ASP A 142 -4.06 13.22 19.93
N PRO A 143 -4.93 12.66 19.10
CA PRO A 143 -6.30 12.34 19.49
C PRO A 143 -6.37 11.31 20.63
N ALA A 144 -5.31 10.56 20.88
CA ALA A 144 -5.21 9.60 21.99
C ALA A 144 -4.72 10.23 23.30
N GLY A 145 -4.35 11.51 23.30
CA GLY A 145 -4.01 12.26 24.52
C GLY A 145 -2.59 11.96 25.06
N VAL A 146 -1.69 11.44 24.25
CA VAL A 146 -0.31 11.08 24.59
C VAL A 146 0.56 12.25 24.29
N GLU A 147 0.68 13.30 24.39
CA GLU A 147 1.47 14.51 24.17
C GLU A 147 0.97 15.42 23.04
N SER A 148 0.37 16.51 23.45
CA SER A 148 0.04 17.61 22.55
C SER A 148 1.32 18.30 22.06
N LEU A 149 1.86 17.81 20.97
CA LEU A 149 2.99 18.45 20.33
C LEU A 149 2.49 19.56 19.43
N VAL A 150 2.31 20.72 20.01
CA VAL A 150 2.14 21.95 19.26
C VAL A 150 3.53 22.40 18.84
N ALA A 151 3.96 22.05 17.66
CA ALA A 151 5.20 22.56 17.10
C ALA A 151 4.99 24.00 16.65
N ALA A 152 5.26 24.93 17.53
CA ALA A 152 5.23 26.34 17.18
C ALA A 152 6.38 26.65 16.20
N SER A 153 6.03 27.05 14.97
CA SER A 153 6.94 27.68 14.01
C SER A 153 8.03 26.78 13.40
N LEU A 154 7.70 25.56 13.00
CA LEU A 154 8.59 24.74 12.18
C LEU A 154 8.87 25.43 10.84
N PRO A 155 10.11 25.40 10.35
CA PRO A 155 10.43 25.87 9.01
C PRO A 155 9.61 25.12 7.95
N ASN A 156 9.33 25.75 6.83
CA ASN A 156 8.74 25.06 5.67
C ASN A 156 9.79 24.21 4.96
N ALA A 157 10.15 23.09 5.59
CA ALA A 157 11.19 22.15 5.18
C ALA A 157 11.02 20.84 5.97
N PRO A 158 11.63 19.73 5.53
CA PRO A 158 11.68 18.50 6.32
C PRO A 158 12.27 18.74 7.71
N PHE A 159 11.75 18.05 8.71
CA PHE A 159 12.21 18.19 10.08
C PHE A 159 12.26 16.83 10.80
N ASP A 160 13.22 16.72 11.72
CA ASP A 160 13.40 15.54 12.57
C ASP A 160 12.27 15.47 13.60
N LEU A 161 11.48 14.41 13.56
CA LEU A 161 10.36 14.18 14.48
C LEU A 161 10.83 14.01 15.93
N THR A 162 12.05 13.54 16.16
CA THR A 162 12.60 13.34 17.50
C THR A 162 13.24 14.59 18.10
N ALA A 163 13.54 15.59 17.27
CA ALA A 163 14.20 16.81 17.68
C ALA A 163 13.21 17.89 18.16
N ALA A 164 13.75 18.87 18.92
CA ALA A 164 12.97 20.06 19.30
C ALA A 164 12.66 20.90 18.04
N PRO A 165 11.47 21.47 17.90
CA PRO A 165 10.36 21.50 18.85
C PRO A 165 9.36 20.33 18.69
N ALA A 166 9.53 19.47 17.71
CA ALA A 166 8.58 18.38 17.43
C ALA A 166 8.54 17.33 18.58
N HIS A 167 9.68 16.87 19.03
CA HIS A 167 9.83 15.99 20.19
C HIS A 167 8.91 14.75 20.25
N PHE A 168 8.62 14.11 19.12
CA PHE A 168 7.98 12.82 19.19
C PHE A 168 8.88 11.83 19.92
N GLN A 169 8.35 11.18 20.95
CA GLN A 169 9.05 10.06 21.58
C GLN A 169 9.00 8.85 20.64
N GLU A 170 10.01 7.99 20.68
CA GLU A 170 10.05 6.76 19.88
C GLU A 170 8.85 5.83 20.11
N GLY A 171 8.11 5.99 21.18
CA GLY A 171 6.90 5.24 21.50
C GLY A 171 5.62 6.07 21.38
N ALA A 172 5.63 7.22 20.71
CA ALA A 172 4.44 8.02 20.49
C ALA A 172 3.73 7.61 19.20
N LEU A 173 2.40 7.65 19.21
CA LEU A 173 1.61 7.52 17.99
C LEU A 173 1.72 8.81 17.17
N THR A 174 1.91 8.69 15.88
CA THR A 174 1.77 9.79 14.93
C THR A 174 0.33 9.87 14.42
N ASN A 175 -0.05 11.02 13.84
CA ASN A 175 -1.38 11.14 13.24
C ASN A 175 -1.44 10.40 11.90
N ASP A 176 -2.59 9.79 11.65
CA ASP A 176 -2.93 9.23 10.35
C ASP A 176 -3.27 10.37 9.39
N LEU A 177 -2.37 10.64 8.44
CA LEU A 177 -2.49 11.75 7.51
C LEU A 177 -3.35 11.35 6.30
N LEU A 178 -3.83 12.35 5.57
CA LEU A 178 -4.72 12.11 4.43
C LEU A 178 -3.96 11.52 3.23
N HIS A 179 -4.30 10.28 2.85
CA HIS A 179 -3.64 9.49 1.80
C HIS A 179 -4.68 8.82 0.88
N ARG A 180 -5.44 9.59 0.10
CA ARG A 180 -6.50 9.10 -0.77
C ARG A 180 -6.18 9.35 -2.24
N PHE A 181 -6.83 8.61 -3.14
CA PHE A 181 -6.51 8.55 -4.57
C PHE A 181 -6.35 9.91 -5.26
N TYR A 182 -7.27 10.83 -5.02
CA TYR A 182 -7.21 12.14 -5.67
C TYR A 182 -6.35 13.13 -4.90
N GLN A 183 -6.31 13.00 -3.56
CA GLN A 183 -5.49 13.89 -2.71
C GLN A 183 -4.01 13.70 -2.99
N GLU A 184 -3.54 12.47 -3.09
CA GLU A 184 -2.13 12.22 -3.38
C GLU A 184 -1.70 12.78 -4.74
N GLN A 185 -2.54 12.65 -5.77
CA GLN A 185 -2.27 13.30 -7.07
C GLN A 185 -2.13 14.82 -6.92
N ALA A 186 -2.94 15.43 -6.06
CA ALA A 186 -2.87 16.85 -5.77
C ALA A 186 -1.65 17.20 -4.88
N GLN A 187 -1.28 16.34 -3.94
CA GLN A 187 -0.07 16.45 -3.12
C GLN A 187 1.19 16.45 -3.97
N ILE A 188 1.29 15.52 -4.90
CA ILE A 188 2.39 15.41 -5.89
C ILE A 188 2.44 16.64 -6.82
N ASN A 189 1.31 17.28 -7.12
CA ASN A 189 1.18 18.47 -7.95
C ASN A 189 1.95 18.39 -9.29
N GLY A 190 1.73 17.30 -10.04
CA GLY A 190 2.39 17.10 -11.33
C GLY A 190 3.92 16.94 -11.23
N GLY A 191 4.40 16.36 -10.15
CA GLY A 191 5.82 16.08 -9.90
C GLY A 191 6.58 17.20 -9.19
N LYS A 192 5.91 18.27 -8.74
CA LYS A 192 6.56 19.34 -7.98
C LYS A 192 6.80 18.98 -6.52
N MET A 193 6.07 18.02 -5.99
CA MET A 193 6.17 17.55 -4.60
C MET A 193 5.97 18.68 -3.56
N ASP A 194 5.20 19.70 -3.90
CA ASP A 194 5.11 20.95 -3.15
C ASP A 194 3.75 21.19 -2.49
N SER A 195 2.83 20.22 -2.53
CA SER A 195 1.45 20.43 -2.08
C SER A 195 0.97 19.41 -1.02
N TYR A 196 1.86 18.66 -0.38
CA TYR A 196 1.51 17.68 0.65
C TYR A 196 0.84 18.34 1.86
N VAL A 197 1.41 19.44 2.33
CA VAL A 197 0.83 20.20 3.44
C VAL A 197 -0.52 20.80 3.08
N LEU A 198 -0.69 21.28 1.84
CA LEU A 198 -1.93 21.91 1.38
C LEU A 198 -3.08 20.89 1.27
N TRP A 199 -2.78 19.67 0.81
CA TRP A 199 -3.78 18.62 0.56
C TRP A 199 -3.81 17.56 1.66
N ASN A 200 -3.39 17.92 2.85
CA ASN A 200 -3.54 17.12 4.05
C ASN A 200 -4.66 17.69 4.94
N ASP A 201 -4.90 17.06 6.08
CA ASP A 201 -5.91 17.44 7.05
C ASP A 201 -5.35 18.36 8.17
N GLU A 202 -5.94 18.28 9.34
CA GLU A 202 -5.56 19.09 10.50
C GLU A 202 -4.14 18.86 11.04
N SER A 203 -3.51 17.73 10.66
CA SER A 203 -2.13 17.39 11.02
C SER A 203 -1.13 17.67 9.89
N ALA A 204 -1.50 18.52 8.96
CA ALA A 204 -0.78 18.79 7.70
C ALA A 204 0.72 19.10 7.87
N GLY A 205 1.12 19.78 8.92
CA GLY A 205 2.54 20.08 9.18
C GLY A 205 3.39 18.83 9.42
N GLN A 206 2.80 17.75 9.96
CA GLN A 206 3.48 16.49 10.22
C GLN A 206 3.95 15.80 8.92
N SER A 207 3.30 16.05 7.78
CA SER A 207 3.66 15.43 6.50
C SER A 207 5.13 15.64 6.09
N MET A 208 5.78 16.69 6.62
CA MET A 208 7.19 17.01 6.37
C MET A 208 8.15 16.40 7.40
N GLY A 209 7.64 15.62 8.35
CA GLY A 209 8.45 14.98 9.39
C GLY A 209 9.17 13.74 8.90
N TYR A 210 10.37 13.48 9.45
CA TYR A 210 11.09 12.23 9.22
C TYR A 210 11.67 11.67 10.51
N TRP A 211 11.81 10.34 10.54
CA TRP A 211 12.50 9.63 11.61
C TRP A 211 13.99 9.48 11.25
N PRO A 212 14.92 9.87 12.09
CA PRO A 212 16.33 9.53 11.86
C PRO A 212 16.53 8.01 11.82
N THR A 213 17.15 7.49 10.78
CA THR A 213 17.40 6.03 10.63
C THR A 213 18.16 5.42 11.81
N SER A 214 18.92 6.23 12.55
CA SER A 214 19.63 5.79 13.75
C SER A 214 18.73 5.49 14.93
N THR A 215 17.47 5.92 14.92
CA THR A 215 16.48 5.67 15.98
C THR A 215 15.58 4.46 15.67
N LEU A 216 15.55 4.01 14.43
CA LEU A 216 14.65 2.98 13.93
C LEU A 216 15.25 1.57 14.09
N PRO A 217 14.60 0.64 14.80
CA PRO A 217 15.09 -0.73 15.02
C PRO A 217 15.39 -1.49 13.73
N MET A 218 14.51 -1.39 12.72
CA MET A 218 14.71 -2.06 11.43
C MET A 218 15.90 -1.46 10.69
N ALA A 219 16.01 -0.15 10.61
CA ALA A 219 17.14 0.50 9.96
C ALA A 219 18.48 0.13 10.64
N GLN A 220 18.51 0.02 11.98
CA GLN A 220 19.69 -0.45 12.70
C GLN A 220 20.03 -1.91 12.36
N TRP A 221 19.00 -2.79 12.27
CA TRP A 221 19.18 -4.17 11.88
C TRP A 221 19.78 -4.27 10.46
N LEU A 222 19.22 -3.51 9.50
CA LEU A 222 19.69 -3.47 8.11
C LEU A 222 21.13 -3.02 8.01
N ALA A 223 21.50 -1.94 8.73
CA ALA A 223 22.86 -1.42 8.77
C ALA A 223 23.88 -2.42 9.34
N ALA A 224 23.44 -3.32 10.22
CA ALA A 224 24.28 -4.38 10.77
C ALA A 224 24.49 -5.56 9.79
N HIS A 225 23.72 -5.65 8.70
CA HIS A 225 23.73 -6.77 7.74
C HIS A 225 23.99 -6.34 6.29
N PRO A 226 24.99 -5.48 6.00
CA PRO A 226 25.13 -4.77 4.72
C PRO A 226 25.38 -5.68 3.51
N THR A 227 25.83 -6.93 3.72
CA THR A 227 26.11 -7.88 2.63
C THR A 227 24.91 -8.70 2.20
N SER A 228 23.84 -8.70 2.98
CA SER A 228 22.60 -9.41 2.69
C SER A 228 21.40 -8.47 2.52
N VAL A 229 21.64 -7.17 2.45
CA VAL A 229 20.60 -6.15 2.34
C VAL A 229 20.88 -5.27 1.12
N THR A 230 19.90 -5.12 0.24
CA THR A 230 19.88 -4.09 -0.80
C THR A 230 18.70 -3.16 -0.52
N LEU A 231 18.96 -1.87 -0.32
CA LEU A 231 17.95 -0.82 -0.19
C LEU A 231 17.60 -0.29 -1.59
N LEU A 232 16.31 -0.18 -1.90
CA LEU A 232 15.79 0.35 -3.16
C LEU A 232 15.33 1.79 -2.91
N ASP A 233 16.12 2.76 -3.29
CA ASP A 233 15.83 4.17 -3.01
C ASP A 233 14.97 4.86 -4.09
N HIS A 234 14.57 4.13 -5.13
CA HIS A 234 13.61 4.54 -6.16
C HIS A 234 12.48 3.51 -6.29
N PHE A 235 11.91 3.10 -5.17
CA PHE A 235 10.76 2.21 -5.13
C PHE A 235 9.49 3.02 -4.83
N PHE A 236 8.46 2.88 -5.66
CA PHE A 236 7.23 3.64 -5.61
C PHE A 236 6.04 2.72 -5.32
N HIS A 237 5.04 3.19 -4.61
CA HIS A 237 3.82 2.41 -4.54
C HIS A 237 3.05 2.45 -5.86
N ALA A 238 2.35 1.35 -6.18
CA ALA A 238 1.88 1.12 -7.55
C ALA A 238 0.75 2.04 -8.00
N ALA A 239 -0.14 2.42 -7.08
CA ALA A 239 -1.32 3.21 -7.40
C ALA A 239 -1.48 4.37 -6.43
N PHE A 240 -1.89 5.53 -6.92
CA PHE A 240 -2.22 6.68 -6.08
C PHE A 240 -3.22 6.32 -4.98
N GLY A 241 -3.07 6.94 -3.82
CA GLY A 241 -3.97 6.80 -2.68
C GLY A 241 -3.60 5.67 -1.74
N GLY A 242 -4.57 5.21 -0.96
CA GLY A 242 -4.36 4.46 0.26
C GLY A 242 -4.28 2.96 0.11
N SER A 243 -4.21 2.33 1.27
CA SER A 243 -3.94 0.90 1.49
C SER A 243 -4.88 0.00 0.73
N PHE A 244 -6.19 0.31 0.73
CA PHE A 244 -7.19 -0.47 0.01
C PHE A 244 -6.78 -0.76 -1.44
N LEU A 245 -6.39 0.29 -2.19
CA LEU A 245 -6.07 0.14 -3.60
C LEU A 245 -4.72 -0.55 -3.81
N ASN A 246 -3.71 -0.20 -3.01
CA ASN A 246 -2.37 -0.75 -3.16
C ASN A 246 -2.27 -2.23 -2.78
N HIS A 247 -3.12 -2.74 -1.88
CA HIS A 247 -3.26 -4.17 -1.65
C HIS A 247 -3.80 -4.92 -2.89
N PHE A 248 -4.73 -4.33 -3.66
CA PHE A 248 -5.13 -4.91 -4.95
C PHE A 248 -3.98 -4.92 -5.96
N TRP A 249 -3.22 -3.83 -6.02
CA TRP A 249 -2.10 -3.74 -6.95
C TRP A 249 -0.97 -4.70 -6.62
N LEU A 250 -0.71 -4.97 -5.34
CA LEU A 250 0.25 -6.00 -4.93
C LEU A 250 -0.12 -7.41 -5.45
N ILE A 251 -1.41 -7.75 -5.51
CA ILE A 251 -1.82 -9.11 -5.87
C ILE A 251 -2.34 -9.27 -7.29
N SER A 252 -2.61 -8.16 -8.01
CA SER A 252 -3.27 -8.23 -9.32
C SER A 252 -2.83 -7.17 -10.33
N ALA A 253 -2.00 -6.20 -9.92
CA ALA A 253 -1.53 -5.08 -10.76
C ALA A 253 -2.68 -4.29 -11.43
N GLN A 254 -3.86 -4.22 -10.81
CA GLN A 254 -5.00 -3.49 -11.34
C GLN A 254 -6.03 -3.11 -10.26
N SER A 255 -6.82 -2.09 -10.59
CA SER A 255 -7.84 -1.55 -9.69
C SER A 255 -9.15 -2.32 -9.77
N PRO A 256 -9.86 -2.54 -8.63
CA PRO A 256 -11.15 -3.20 -8.60
C PRO A 256 -12.25 -2.33 -9.18
N THR A 257 -13.33 -2.97 -9.67
CA THR A 257 -14.46 -2.28 -10.28
C THR A 257 -15.72 -2.38 -9.42
N PHE A 258 -16.50 -1.30 -9.40
CA PHE A 258 -17.79 -1.24 -8.74
C PHE A 258 -18.89 -0.79 -9.72
N PRO A 259 -19.31 -1.66 -10.67
CA PRO A 259 -20.35 -1.29 -11.62
C PRO A 259 -21.68 -1.02 -10.91
N GLY A 260 -22.27 0.14 -11.19
CA GLY A 260 -23.52 0.55 -10.56
C GLY A 260 -23.37 1.02 -9.11
N ALA A 261 -22.18 1.49 -8.72
CA ALA A 261 -21.96 2.09 -7.40
C ALA A 261 -23.00 3.17 -7.08
N PRO A 262 -23.48 3.26 -5.84
CA PRO A 262 -24.38 4.33 -5.43
C PRO A 262 -23.74 5.69 -5.69
N THR A 263 -24.51 6.64 -6.20
CA THR A 263 -24.01 8.00 -6.52
C THR A 263 -23.42 8.72 -5.31
N SER A 264 -23.84 8.34 -4.09
CA SER A 264 -23.34 8.90 -2.83
C SER A 264 -21.88 8.54 -2.50
N ILE A 265 -21.32 7.55 -3.18
CA ILE A 265 -19.90 7.15 -3.00
C ILE A 265 -19.07 7.36 -4.28
N VAL A 266 -19.65 7.96 -5.31
CA VAL A 266 -18.93 8.27 -6.55
C VAL A 266 -18.28 9.64 -6.42
N ALA A 267 -16.98 9.69 -6.70
CA ALA A 267 -16.21 10.93 -6.71
C ALA A 267 -16.74 11.95 -7.72
N GLN A 268 -16.59 13.21 -7.42
CA GLN A 268 -17.05 14.33 -8.26
C GLN A 268 -15.88 15.25 -8.63
N PRO A 269 -14.91 14.77 -9.43
CA PRO A 269 -13.84 15.61 -9.91
C PRO A 269 -14.38 16.69 -10.86
N ASN A 270 -13.63 17.76 -11.05
CA ASN A 270 -13.93 18.78 -12.05
C ASN A 270 -13.68 18.24 -13.49
N ASP A 271 -13.95 19.07 -14.50
CA ASP A 271 -13.77 18.72 -15.92
C ASP A 271 -12.32 18.36 -16.30
N ALA A 272 -11.35 18.74 -15.44
CA ALA A 272 -9.95 18.36 -15.59
C ALA A 272 -9.59 17.05 -14.88
N GLY A 273 -10.57 16.38 -14.23
CA GLY A 273 -10.34 15.16 -13.46
C GLY A 273 -9.73 15.41 -12.08
N VAL A 274 -9.61 16.66 -11.66
CA VAL A 274 -9.03 17.08 -10.39
C VAL A 274 -10.14 17.36 -9.39
N LEU A 275 -9.97 16.93 -8.14
CA LEU A 275 -10.84 17.39 -7.06
C LEU A 275 -10.67 18.89 -6.86
N VAL A 276 -11.78 19.59 -6.90
CA VAL A 276 -11.84 21.00 -6.45
C VAL A 276 -12.50 20.97 -5.09
N ALA A 277 -11.69 20.94 -4.05
CA ALA A 277 -12.21 21.26 -2.74
C ALA A 277 -12.63 22.73 -2.72
N PRO A 278 -13.84 23.08 -2.29
CA PRO A 278 -14.08 24.44 -1.87
C PRO A 278 -13.15 24.69 -0.68
N LEU A 279 -12.20 25.59 -0.84
CA LEU A 279 -11.39 26.11 0.25
C LEU A 279 -12.33 26.91 1.17
N ASP A 280 -12.97 26.26 2.12
CA ASP A 280 -13.63 26.95 3.22
C ASP A 280 -12.56 27.36 4.24
N THR A 281 -11.92 28.47 3.96
CA THR A 281 -10.88 29.05 4.81
C THR A 281 -11.43 29.60 6.14
N THR A 282 -12.73 29.50 6.40
CA THR A 282 -13.36 30.14 7.58
C THR A 282 -13.64 29.19 8.73
N SER A 283 -13.66 27.88 8.47
CA SER A 283 -14.03 26.86 9.46
C SER A 283 -12.97 25.79 9.70
N VAL A 284 -11.83 25.87 8.99
CA VAL A 284 -10.78 24.84 9.02
C VAL A 284 -9.48 25.48 9.49
N PRO A 285 -8.70 24.83 10.38
CA PRO A 285 -7.39 25.34 10.77
C PRO A 285 -6.52 25.64 9.54
N PRO A 286 -5.61 26.64 9.61
CA PRO A 286 -4.68 26.90 8.53
C PRO A 286 -3.91 25.62 8.17
N GLY A 287 -4.10 25.09 6.95
CA GLY A 287 -3.51 23.83 6.47
C GLY A 287 -4.52 22.75 6.16
N ALA A 288 -5.69 22.71 6.78
CA ALA A 288 -6.73 21.75 6.43
C ALA A 288 -7.55 22.24 5.23
N VAL A 289 -7.42 21.59 4.12
CA VAL A 289 -8.10 21.92 2.86
C VAL A 289 -9.41 21.15 2.69
N TYR A 290 -9.74 20.29 3.64
CA TYR A 290 -10.81 19.31 3.46
C TYR A 290 -12.02 19.51 4.38
N ALA A 291 -13.09 20.08 3.84
CA ALA A 291 -14.43 19.92 4.40
C ALA A 291 -15.11 18.71 3.73
N SER A 292 -15.08 17.63 4.48
CA SER A 292 -15.91 16.42 4.41
C SER A 292 -16.70 16.06 3.13
N GLY A 293 -16.40 14.93 2.55
CA GLY A 293 -17.43 13.90 2.50
C GLY A 293 -18.14 13.66 1.20
N THR A 294 -18.01 14.41 0.11
CA THR A 294 -18.71 14.06 -1.13
C THR A 294 -17.90 14.19 -2.41
N ILE A 295 -16.74 14.81 -2.35
CA ILE A 295 -16.00 15.14 -3.57
C ILE A 295 -15.00 14.08 -3.97
N ASP A 296 -14.39 13.39 -3.02
CA ASP A 296 -13.36 12.37 -3.27
C ASP A 296 -13.84 10.91 -3.28
N GLY A 297 -15.08 10.65 -3.18
CA GLY A 297 -15.78 9.34 -3.21
C GLY A 297 -14.92 8.06 -3.20
N GLN A 298 -15.53 6.95 -2.84
CA GLN A 298 -14.85 5.65 -2.84
C GLN A 298 -14.66 5.09 -4.26
N VAL A 299 -15.45 5.59 -5.21
CA VAL A 299 -15.51 5.08 -6.58
C VAL A 299 -15.33 6.22 -7.56
N THR A 300 -14.54 6.01 -8.61
CA THR A 300 -14.37 6.98 -9.70
C THR A 300 -15.63 7.09 -10.56
N PRO A 301 -15.82 8.18 -11.32
CA PRO A 301 -16.96 8.32 -12.23
C PRO A 301 -17.08 7.20 -13.28
N ASP A 302 -15.98 6.58 -13.65
CA ASP A 302 -15.91 5.46 -14.59
C ASP A 302 -15.99 4.09 -13.89
N GLY A 303 -16.30 4.06 -12.59
CA GLY A 303 -16.72 2.85 -11.86
C GLY A 303 -15.61 2.01 -11.27
N TYR A 304 -14.45 2.57 -10.98
CA TYR A 304 -13.38 1.89 -10.24
C TYR A 304 -13.41 2.27 -8.76
N ALA A 305 -13.29 1.29 -7.89
CA ALA A 305 -13.11 1.57 -6.47
C ALA A 305 -11.65 1.93 -6.20
N VAL A 306 -11.41 3.11 -5.64
CA VAL A 306 -10.07 3.68 -5.45
C VAL A 306 -9.78 4.09 -4.01
N ASN A 307 -10.80 4.25 -3.18
CA ASN A 307 -10.65 4.50 -1.75
C ASN A 307 -11.37 3.42 -0.96
N THR A 308 -11.05 3.28 0.32
CA THR A 308 -11.48 2.19 1.20
C THR A 308 -12.96 1.89 1.08
N THR A 309 -13.26 0.67 0.71
CA THR A 309 -14.57 0.04 0.77
C THR A 309 -14.38 -1.44 1.12
N TYR A 310 -15.34 -2.05 1.78
CA TYR A 310 -15.21 -3.42 2.25
C TYR A 310 -15.82 -4.41 1.26
N SER A 311 -15.32 -5.64 1.31
CA SER A 311 -15.82 -6.75 0.47
C SER A 311 -17.28 -7.08 0.79
N VAL A 312 -18.04 -7.49 -0.22
CA VAL A 312 -19.34 -8.15 -0.01
C VAL A 312 -19.18 -9.52 0.69
N ASN A 313 -17.98 -10.10 0.65
CA ASN A 313 -17.67 -11.32 1.38
C ASN A 313 -17.18 -10.96 2.80
N GLU A 314 -17.66 -11.69 3.80
CA GLU A 314 -17.15 -11.58 5.17
C GLU A 314 -15.74 -12.20 5.29
N PRO A 315 -14.91 -11.72 6.25
CA PRO A 315 -15.27 -10.73 7.26
C PRO A 315 -15.19 -9.28 6.77
N TYR A 316 -16.02 -8.41 7.32
CA TYR A 316 -15.95 -6.96 7.20
C TYR A 316 -16.41 -6.32 8.54
N PRO A 317 -16.13 -5.03 8.80
CA PRO A 317 -16.48 -4.40 10.08
C PRO A 317 -17.98 -4.50 10.39
N PRO A 318 -18.34 -4.89 11.63
CA PRO A 318 -19.73 -4.93 12.06
C PRO A 318 -20.43 -3.57 11.85
N GLY A 319 -21.65 -3.60 11.30
CA GLY A 319 -22.42 -2.38 11.04
C GLY A 319 -22.09 -1.67 9.73
N THR A 320 -21.21 -2.22 8.90
CA THR A 320 -20.96 -1.70 7.55
C THR A 320 -22.25 -1.61 6.74
N ASN A 321 -22.45 -0.45 6.09
CA ASN A 321 -23.63 -0.26 5.24
C ASN A 321 -23.55 -1.16 3.99
N PRO A 322 -24.48 -2.10 3.79
CA PRO A 322 -24.41 -3.06 2.69
C PRO A 322 -24.36 -2.44 1.29
N ILE A 323 -24.92 -1.23 1.11
CA ILE A 323 -24.89 -0.51 -0.17
C ILE A 323 -23.48 -0.11 -0.61
N LYS A 324 -22.56 -0.01 0.34
CA LYS A 324 -21.16 0.39 0.10
C LYS A 324 -20.22 -0.80 -0.05
N LEU A 325 -20.71 -2.03 0.08
CA LEU A 325 -19.87 -3.22 -0.06
C LEU A 325 -19.51 -3.45 -1.53
N LEU A 326 -18.21 -3.62 -1.78
CA LEU A 326 -17.66 -3.86 -3.11
C LEU A 326 -18.11 -5.24 -3.61
N PRO A 327 -18.71 -5.34 -4.81
CA PRO A 327 -19.02 -6.63 -5.42
C PRO A 327 -17.78 -7.50 -5.63
N GLN A 328 -17.99 -8.82 -5.67
CA GLN A 328 -16.91 -9.78 -5.92
C GLN A 328 -16.15 -9.44 -7.21
N GLN A 329 -14.83 -9.39 -7.11
CA GLN A 329 -13.94 -9.22 -8.26
C GLN A 329 -13.69 -10.58 -8.94
N THR A 330 -13.43 -10.56 -10.25
CA THR A 330 -13.31 -11.79 -11.05
C THR A 330 -12.10 -11.82 -11.97
N PHE A 331 -11.31 -10.77 -11.99
CA PHE A 331 -10.05 -10.75 -12.72
C PHE A 331 -8.98 -11.61 -12.01
N PRO A 332 -7.96 -12.10 -12.72
CA PRO A 332 -6.95 -12.96 -12.13
C PRO A 332 -6.08 -12.21 -11.11
N THR A 333 -5.60 -12.97 -10.14
CA THR A 333 -4.60 -12.57 -9.16
C THR A 333 -3.34 -13.42 -9.32
N ILE A 334 -2.25 -13.01 -8.70
CA ILE A 334 -1.03 -13.82 -8.67
C ILE A 334 -1.29 -15.22 -8.07
N ALA A 335 -2.23 -15.34 -7.16
CA ALA A 335 -2.61 -16.61 -6.56
C ALA A 335 -3.27 -17.57 -7.56
N ASP A 336 -4.02 -17.08 -8.53
CA ASP A 336 -4.60 -17.89 -9.60
C ASP A 336 -3.51 -18.46 -10.50
N GLU A 337 -2.47 -17.67 -10.80
CA GLU A 337 -1.32 -18.09 -11.59
C GLU A 337 -0.45 -19.11 -10.82
N LEU A 338 -0.18 -18.85 -9.53
CA LEU A 338 0.56 -19.77 -8.66
C LEU A 338 -0.14 -21.12 -8.51
N ASP A 339 -1.47 -21.13 -8.30
CA ASP A 339 -2.27 -22.35 -8.24
C ASP A 339 -2.22 -23.14 -9.57
N THR A 340 -2.34 -22.43 -10.69
CA THR A 340 -2.27 -23.04 -12.02
C THR A 340 -0.93 -23.72 -12.26
N ALA A 341 0.16 -23.12 -11.77
CA ALA A 341 1.51 -23.66 -11.86
C ALA A 341 1.85 -24.68 -10.75
N ASN A 342 0.94 -24.97 -9.83
CA ASN A 342 1.16 -25.78 -8.63
C ASN A 342 2.33 -25.26 -7.77
N VAL A 343 2.48 -23.96 -7.66
CA VAL A 343 3.41 -23.28 -6.77
C VAL A 343 2.71 -22.98 -5.46
N THR A 344 3.31 -23.40 -4.35
CA THR A 344 2.72 -23.18 -3.01
C THR A 344 2.80 -21.72 -2.62
N TRP A 345 1.74 -21.20 -2.02
CA TRP A 345 1.69 -19.81 -1.56
C TRP A 345 0.78 -19.65 -0.34
N ALA A 346 0.96 -18.56 0.39
CA ALA A 346 0.04 -18.15 1.44
C ALA A 346 0.04 -16.63 1.62
N TRP A 347 -1.08 -16.12 2.11
CA TRP A 347 -1.24 -14.78 2.66
C TRP A 347 -1.43 -14.91 4.16
N TYR A 348 -0.55 -14.30 4.93
CA TYR A 348 -0.57 -14.30 6.38
C TYR A 348 -0.94 -12.90 6.86
N ALA A 349 -2.07 -12.77 7.54
CA ALA A 349 -2.53 -11.49 8.09
C ALA A 349 -2.67 -11.61 9.60
N GLY A 350 -2.01 -10.74 10.34
CA GLY A 350 -2.12 -10.71 11.80
C GLY A 350 -3.55 -10.41 12.24
N GLY A 351 -4.10 -11.23 13.16
CA GLY A 351 -5.48 -11.11 13.63
C GLY A 351 -6.55 -11.70 12.70
N TRP A 352 -6.17 -12.41 11.65
CA TRP A 352 -7.12 -13.04 10.72
C TRP A 352 -8.07 -14.01 11.38
N ASN A 353 -7.57 -14.85 12.27
CA ASN A 353 -8.39 -15.83 13.00
C ASN A 353 -9.43 -15.15 13.90
N ASP A 354 -9.07 -14.03 14.52
CA ASP A 354 -9.98 -13.25 15.36
C ASP A 354 -11.06 -12.55 14.51
N ALA A 355 -10.69 -12.02 13.34
CA ALA A 355 -11.65 -11.42 12.39
C ALA A 355 -12.67 -12.46 11.91
N LEU A 356 -12.23 -13.67 11.58
CA LEU A 356 -13.12 -14.78 11.23
C LEU A 356 -14.04 -15.17 12.39
N ALA A 357 -13.49 -15.32 13.58
CA ALA A 357 -14.27 -15.68 14.78
C ALA A 357 -15.32 -14.61 15.12
N ASN A 358 -14.97 -13.33 14.98
CA ASN A 358 -15.89 -12.22 15.20
C ASN A 358 -17.05 -12.19 14.18
N ALA A 359 -16.80 -12.61 12.96
CA ALA A 359 -17.81 -12.77 11.93
C ALA A 359 -18.65 -14.05 12.09
N GLY A 360 -18.35 -14.89 13.10
CA GLY A 360 -19.02 -16.18 13.32
C GLY A 360 -18.64 -17.26 12.31
N ILE A 361 -17.49 -17.10 11.67
CA ILE A 361 -16.96 -18.04 10.68
C ILE A 361 -16.07 -19.05 11.40
N ALA A 362 -16.38 -20.34 11.27
CA ALA A 362 -15.55 -21.39 11.84
C ALA A 362 -14.21 -21.45 11.11
N THR A 363 -13.11 -21.31 11.85
CA THR A 363 -11.76 -21.57 11.34
C THR A 363 -11.61 -23.06 11.05
N VAL A 364 -11.14 -23.40 9.84
CA VAL A 364 -10.82 -24.79 9.49
C VAL A 364 -9.41 -25.06 10.00
N GLY A 365 -9.34 -25.78 11.13
CA GLY A 365 -8.17 -26.45 11.66
C GLY A 365 -6.87 -25.68 11.52
N THR A 366 -6.57 -24.82 12.46
CA THR A 366 -5.20 -24.37 12.66
C THR A 366 -4.43 -25.54 13.28
N ASP A 367 -3.40 -26.04 12.57
CA ASP A 367 -2.50 -27.08 13.09
C ASP A 367 -1.60 -26.56 14.23
N ALA A 368 -1.54 -25.26 14.43
CA ALA A 368 -0.89 -24.62 15.56
C ALA A 368 -1.96 -24.13 16.53
N GLY A 369 -1.88 -24.53 17.79
CA GLY A 369 -2.77 -24.07 18.84
C GLY A 369 -2.68 -22.54 18.89
N SER A 370 -3.78 -21.89 18.55
CA SER A 370 -3.98 -20.45 18.68
C SER A 370 -3.81 -20.06 20.14
N GLU A 371 -2.57 -19.78 20.55
CA GLU A 371 -2.35 -18.89 21.68
C GLU A 371 -2.32 -17.49 21.11
N LEU A 372 -3.48 -16.88 21.12
CA LEU A 372 -3.71 -15.48 20.81
C LEU A 372 -2.65 -14.63 21.51
N ILE A 373 -1.91 -13.85 20.76
CA ILE A 373 -1.24 -12.70 21.37
C ILE A 373 -2.39 -11.85 21.96
N GLY A 374 -2.71 -12.08 23.26
CA GLY A 374 -3.77 -11.37 23.96
C GLY A 374 -5.17 -11.96 23.92
N GLY A 375 -5.37 -13.26 23.60
CA GLY A 375 -6.61 -14.00 23.92
C GLY A 375 -7.90 -13.35 23.46
N GLY A 376 -8.22 -13.26 22.14
CA GLY A 376 -9.53 -12.86 21.63
C GLY A 376 -10.05 -11.54 22.20
N THR A 377 -9.17 -10.60 22.50
CA THR A 377 -9.57 -9.34 23.11
C THR A 377 -10.00 -8.32 22.07
N PRO A 378 -10.92 -7.41 22.41
CA PRO A 378 -11.27 -6.28 21.55
C PRO A 378 -10.06 -5.49 21.01
N ALA A 379 -8.91 -5.54 21.68
CA ALA A 379 -7.69 -4.85 21.28
C ALA A 379 -7.09 -5.39 19.97
N VAL A 380 -7.05 -6.70 19.74
CA VAL A 380 -6.54 -7.27 18.46
C VAL A 380 -7.45 -6.89 17.29
N LEU A 381 -8.76 -6.98 17.49
CA LEU A 381 -9.72 -6.59 16.47
C LEU A 381 -9.70 -5.08 16.15
N SER A 382 -9.18 -4.25 17.03
CA SER A 382 -9.02 -2.82 16.77
C SER A 382 -7.79 -2.48 15.90
N LEU A 383 -6.86 -3.42 15.77
CA LEU A 383 -5.66 -3.30 14.93
C LEU A 383 -5.80 -4.04 13.58
N PHE A 384 -6.78 -4.96 13.47
CA PHE A 384 -7.01 -5.69 12.22
C PHE A 384 -7.79 -4.84 11.22
N GLU A 385 -7.14 -4.46 10.15
CA GLU A 385 -7.79 -3.72 9.07
C GLU A 385 -8.35 -4.68 8.00
N TYR A 386 -9.68 -4.76 7.92
CA TYR A 386 -10.38 -5.70 7.04
C TYR A 386 -10.03 -5.56 5.56
N HIS A 387 -9.68 -4.35 5.13
CA HIS A 387 -9.31 -4.10 3.74
C HIS A 387 -7.86 -4.50 3.41
N HIS A 388 -7.05 -4.85 4.40
CA HIS A 388 -5.71 -5.39 4.22
C HIS A 388 -5.69 -6.90 3.87
N GLN A 389 -6.88 -7.53 3.78
CA GLN A 389 -7.03 -8.90 3.26
C GLN A 389 -7.62 -8.86 1.84
N PRO A 390 -6.80 -8.64 0.79
CA PRO A 390 -7.32 -8.34 -0.55
C PRO A 390 -8.02 -9.55 -1.20
N PHE A 391 -7.66 -10.77 -0.83
CA PHE A 391 -8.25 -11.98 -1.43
C PHE A 391 -9.73 -12.18 -1.10
N VAL A 392 -10.23 -11.64 0.01
CA VAL A 392 -11.67 -11.73 0.35
C VAL A 392 -12.56 -11.02 -0.67
N TYR A 393 -12.02 -10.10 -1.44
CA TYR A 393 -12.76 -9.39 -2.47
C TYR A 393 -13.00 -10.21 -3.74
N PHE A 394 -12.29 -11.32 -3.91
CA PHE A 394 -12.34 -12.11 -5.13
C PHE A 394 -13.27 -13.32 -5.01
N LYS A 395 -14.00 -13.61 -6.09
CA LYS A 395 -14.92 -14.73 -6.18
C LYS A 395 -14.24 -16.08 -5.90
N ASN A 396 -12.99 -16.23 -6.33
CA ASN A 396 -12.24 -17.48 -6.19
C ASN A 396 -11.78 -17.72 -4.75
N TRP A 397 -11.55 -16.65 -3.98
CA TRP A 397 -10.92 -16.70 -2.65
C TRP A 397 -11.88 -16.29 -1.53
N GLY A 398 -12.76 -15.29 -1.79
CA GLY A 398 -13.62 -14.69 -0.79
C GLY A 398 -14.96 -15.39 -0.55
N GLY A 399 -15.20 -16.56 -1.11
CA GLY A 399 -16.44 -17.30 -0.89
C GLY A 399 -17.54 -17.09 -1.91
N THR A 400 -18.64 -17.81 -1.75
CA THR A 400 -19.83 -17.70 -2.61
C THR A 400 -20.85 -16.72 -2.03
N ALA A 401 -20.49 -15.47 -1.85
CA ALA A 401 -21.51 -14.46 -1.66
C ALA A 401 -22.26 -14.32 -2.98
N THR A 402 -23.44 -14.92 -3.07
CA THR A 402 -24.39 -14.55 -4.11
C THR A 402 -24.87 -13.15 -3.77
N ALA A 403 -24.28 -12.14 -4.42
CA ALA A 403 -24.89 -10.83 -4.44
C ALA A 403 -26.25 -10.96 -5.11
N ALA A 404 -27.28 -11.19 -4.32
CA ALA A 404 -28.64 -10.99 -4.76
C ALA A 404 -28.82 -9.48 -4.84
N VAL A 405 -28.85 -8.97 -6.08
CA VAL A 405 -29.14 -7.57 -6.33
C VAL A 405 -30.65 -7.42 -6.23
N ASP A 406 -31.17 -7.12 -5.06
CA ASP A 406 -32.52 -6.61 -4.91
C ASP A 406 -32.48 -5.09 -4.92
N GLY A 407 -32.97 -4.48 -5.98
CA GLY A 407 -33.01 -3.02 -6.11
C GLY A 407 -31.68 -2.31 -6.21
N GLY A 408 -30.59 -2.98 -6.61
CA GLY A 408 -29.24 -2.38 -6.73
C GLY A 408 -28.39 -2.43 -5.45
N VAL A 409 -28.87 -3.10 -4.40
CA VAL A 409 -28.16 -3.30 -3.14
C VAL A 409 -27.55 -4.71 -3.11
N ALA A 410 -26.26 -4.82 -2.88
CA ALA A 410 -25.62 -6.09 -2.60
C ALA A 410 -26.18 -6.62 -1.26
N VAL A 411 -26.76 -7.80 -1.27
CA VAL A 411 -27.17 -8.49 -0.04
C VAL A 411 -26.02 -9.39 0.37
N PRO A 412 -25.46 -9.24 1.58
CA PRO A 412 -24.44 -10.16 2.07
C PRO A 412 -24.94 -11.59 1.98
N GLY A 413 -24.17 -12.46 1.34
CA GLY A 413 -24.47 -13.89 1.32
C GLY A 413 -24.32 -14.47 2.72
N THR A 414 -25.17 -15.40 3.07
CA THR A 414 -24.99 -16.19 4.28
C THR A 414 -23.73 -17.05 4.14
N VAL A 415 -22.84 -16.92 5.09
CA VAL A 415 -21.60 -17.65 5.35
C VAL A 415 -21.01 -18.44 4.19
N PRO A 416 -19.82 -18.17 3.84
CA PRO A 416 -19.19 -18.66 2.63
C PRO A 416 -18.94 -20.16 2.68
N ASN A 417 -19.39 -20.83 1.63
CA ASN A 417 -18.77 -22.09 1.21
C ASN A 417 -17.59 -21.80 0.26
N GLY A 418 -16.88 -20.69 0.45
CA GLY A 418 -15.82 -20.29 -0.42
C GLY A 418 -14.51 -20.99 -0.16
N LYS A 419 -13.59 -20.87 -1.12
CA LYS A 419 -12.26 -21.46 -1.02
C LYS A 419 -11.50 -20.97 0.24
N TRP A 420 -11.71 -19.75 0.70
CA TRP A 420 -11.01 -19.26 1.88
C TRP A 420 -11.51 -19.89 3.19
N ALA A 421 -12.80 -20.28 3.29
CA ALA A 421 -13.31 -21.04 4.44
C ALA A 421 -12.71 -22.46 4.52
N VAL A 422 -12.18 -22.94 3.41
CA VAL A 422 -11.51 -24.25 3.26
C VAL A 422 -10.10 -24.13 2.68
N ASN A 423 -9.65 -22.94 2.37
CA ASN A 423 -8.37 -22.73 1.74
C ASN A 423 -7.31 -22.41 2.78
N HIS A 424 -6.36 -23.32 2.91
CA HIS A 424 -5.22 -23.21 3.80
C HIS A 424 -4.22 -22.09 3.41
N ASN A 425 -4.51 -21.28 2.40
CA ASN A 425 -3.61 -20.24 1.91
C ASN A 425 -3.85 -18.87 2.58
N LEU A 426 -5.04 -18.63 3.17
CA LEU A 426 -5.30 -17.43 3.97
C LEU A 426 -5.16 -17.79 5.44
N LYS A 427 -4.14 -17.26 6.08
CA LYS A 427 -3.65 -17.70 7.39
C LYS A 427 -3.40 -16.50 8.31
N ASP A 428 -3.18 -16.79 9.58
CA ASP A 428 -2.75 -15.81 10.56
C ASP A 428 -1.22 -15.62 10.54
N GLU A 429 -0.72 -14.49 11.07
CA GLU A 429 0.71 -14.20 11.22
C GLU A 429 1.43 -15.27 12.07
N GLU A 430 0.75 -15.82 13.07
CA GLU A 430 1.30 -16.90 13.90
C GLU A 430 1.62 -18.17 13.10
N ASP A 431 0.83 -18.46 12.07
CA ASP A 431 1.11 -19.57 11.13
C ASP A 431 2.39 -19.31 10.33
N PHE A 432 2.69 -18.05 9.98
CA PHE A 432 3.94 -17.67 9.32
C PHE A 432 5.14 -17.91 10.23
N ILE A 433 5.07 -17.43 11.47
CA ILE A 433 6.14 -17.60 12.46
C ILE A 433 6.42 -19.11 12.67
N ALA A 434 5.36 -19.90 12.84
CA ALA A 434 5.48 -21.36 13.01
C ALA A 434 6.10 -22.02 11.76
N ALA A 435 5.70 -21.61 10.56
CA ALA A 435 6.22 -22.16 9.31
C ALA A 435 7.69 -21.78 9.07
N ALA A 436 8.10 -20.55 9.38
CA ALA A 436 9.48 -20.09 9.30
C ALA A 436 10.39 -20.91 10.23
N ALA A 437 9.98 -21.08 11.48
CA ALA A 437 10.72 -21.88 12.46
C ALA A 437 10.82 -23.36 12.09
N ALA A 438 9.75 -23.92 11.53
CA ALA A 438 9.71 -25.34 11.11
C ALA A 438 10.41 -25.62 9.77
N GLY A 439 10.74 -24.59 8.96
CA GLY A 439 11.26 -24.75 7.62
C GLY A 439 10.20 -25.27 6.64
N THR A 440 8.98 -24.78 6.76
CA THR A 440 7.82 -25.19 5.93
C THR A 440 7.14 -24.00 5.24
N LEU A 441 7.86 -22.87 5.10
CA LEU A 441 7.35 -21.74 4.32
C LEU A 441 7.01 -22.19 2.90
N PRO A 442 5.90 -21.74 2.34
CA PRO A 442 5.57 -21.99 0.93
C PRO A 442 6.57 -21.29 0.00
N ALA A 443 6.44 -21.52 -1.29
CA ALA A 443 7.29 -20.87 -2.29
C ALA A 443 7.09 -19.35 -2.32
N VAL A 444 5.84 -18.88 -2.10
CA VAL A 444 5.52 -17.45 -1.98
C VAL A 444 4.72 -17.20 -0.71
N SER A 445 5.21 -16.31 0.13
CA SER A 445 4.55 -15.86 1.36
C SER A 445 4.34 -14.36 1.29
N PHE A 446 3.10 -13.91 1.41
CA PHE A 446 2.78 -12.52 1.69
C PHE A 446 2.45 -12.40 3.18
N VAL A 447 3.06 -11.44 3.85
CA VAL A 447 2.90 -11.24 5.30
C VAL A 447 2.45 -9.82 5.54
N LYS A 448 1.27 -9.68 6.11
CA LYS A 448 0.69 -8.42 6.57
C LYS A 448 0.64 -8.46 8.09
N PRO A 449 1.63 -7.90 8.78
CA PRO A 449 1.72 -7.96 10.23
C PRO A 449 0.56 -7.24 10.91
N LEU A 450 0.26 -7.61 12.15
CA LEU A 450 -0.68 -6.86 12.97
C LEU A 450 -0.08 -5.50 13.41
N PHE A 451 1.22 -5.50 13.72
CA PHE A 451 2.00 -4.29 13.99
C PHE A 451 2.74 -3.89 12.71
N ASP A 452 2.07 -3.16 11.86
CA ASP A 452 2.44 -2.89 10.48
C ASP A 452 2.89 -1.44 10.21
N GLU A 453 3.15 -0.68 11.27
CA GLU A 453 3.58 0.73 11.27
C GLU A 453 2.47 1.74 10.93
N HIS A 454 1.21 1.30 10.86
CA HIS A 454 0.11 2.22 10.57
C HIS A 454 0.03 3.34 11.61
N PRO A 455 0.21 4.63 11.22
CA PRO A 455 0.07 5.78 12.11
C PRO A 455 -1.27 5.75 12.85
N ASN A 456 -1.30 6.28 14.07
CA ASN A 456 -2.46 6.31 14.96
C ASN A 456 -2.93 4.94 15.50
N TYR A 457 -2.40 3.81 15.01
CA TYR A 457 -2.76 2.47 15.48
C TYR A 457 -1.59 1.80 16.21
N THR A 458 -0.39 1.92 15.69
CA THR A 458 0.83 1.31 16.25
C THR A 458 1.94 2.35 16.36
N THR A 459 2.88 2.13 17.30
CA THR A 459 4.06 2.99 17.41
C THR A 459 5.17 2.50 16.50
N GLU A 460 6.01 3.40 15.99
CA GLU A 460 7.16 3.04 15.17
C GLU A 460 8.04 1.98 15.84
N THR A 461 8.33 2.17 17.12
CA THR A 461 9.23 1.27 17.86
C THR A 461 8.65 -0.14 17.99
N ASP A 462 7.35 -0.27 18.28
CA ASP A 462 6.72 -1.58 18.44
C ASP A 462 6.62 -2.31 17.11
N SER A 463 6.24 -1.58 16.05
CA SER A 463 6.04 -2.14 14.71
C SER A 463 7.35 -2.53 14.05
N GLU A 464 8.36 -1.66 14.10
CA GLU A 464 9.70 -1.99 13.60
C GLU A 464 10.35 -3.14 14.38
N THR A 465 10.12 -3.21 15.70
CA THR A 465 10.58 -4.34 16.51
C THR A 465 9.90 -5.64 16.08
N ASN A 466 8.58 -5.61 15.80
CA ASN A 466 7.86 -6.76 15.27
C ASN A 466 8.42 -7.18 13.90
N THR A 467 8.63 -6.23 13.00
CA THR A 467 9.20 -6.49 11.67
C THR A 467 10.59 -7.12 11.78
N VAL A 468 11.46 -6.63 12.68
CA VAL A 468 12.78 -7.25 12.95
C VAL A 468 12.63 -8.68 13.48
N ASN A 469 11.63 -8.97 14.30
CA ASN A 469 11.37 -10.34 14.77
C ASN A 469 10.99 -11.24 13.59
N LEU A 470 10.07 -10.83 12.72
CA LEU A 470 9.67 -11.59 11.52
C LEU A 470 10.87 -11.81 10.58
N ILE A 471 11.73 -10.81 10.38
CA ILE A 471 12.98 -10.98 9.63
C ILE A 471 13.84 -12.06 10.28
N ASN A 472 14.04 -11.99 11.60
CA ASN A 472 14.88 -12.93 12.33
C ASN A 472 14.33 -14.36 12.30
N ASP A 473 13.01 -14.56 12.32
CA ASP A 473 12.38 -15.87 12.21
C ASP A 473 12.73 -16.55 10.87
N VAL A 474 12.77 -15.77 9.79
CA VAL A 474 13.18 -16.29 8.46
C VAL A 474 14.69 -16.47 8.37
N VAL A 475 15.49 -15.48 8.79
CA VAL A 475 16.96 -15.47 8.68
C VAL A 475 17.59 -16.58 9.51
N ASN A 476 17.01 -16.88 10.68
CA ASN A 476 17.46 -17.97 11.54
C ASN A 476 16.77 -19.31 11.18
N GLY A 477 15.78 -19.30 10.30
CA GLY A 477 15.02 -20.47 9.89
C GLY A 477 15.80 -21.38 8.94
N PRO A 478 15.38 -22.68 8.83
CA PRO A 478 16.07 -23.67 8.00
C PRO A 478 16.13 -23.34 6.50
N GLN A 479 15.19 -22.52 5.98
CA GLN A 479 15.06 -22.22 4.55
C GLN A 479 15.82 -20.94 4.13
N TRP A 480 16.47 -20.23 5.06
CA TRP A 480 17.13 -18.95 4.80
C TRP A 480 18.02 -18.93 3.56
N LYS A 481 18.82 -19.97 3.36
CA LYS A 481 19.82 -20.04 2.26
C LYS A 481 19.20 -19.98 0.85
N GLU A 482 17.90 -20.20 0.75
CA GLU A 482 17.14 -20.27 -0.49
C GLU A 482 16.00 -19.25 -0.53
N THR A 483 16.03 -18.23 0.38
CA THR A 483 14.96 -17.28 0.61
C THR A 483 15.37 -15.85 0.27
N ALA A 484 14.44 -15.07 -0.27
CA ALA A 484 14.50 -13.62 -0.31
C ALA A 484 13.29 -13.04 0.45
N ILE A 485 13.57 -12.12 1.36
CA ILE A 485 12.57 -11.28 1.99
C ILE A 485 12.56 -9.96 1.23
N ILE A 486 11.37 -9.50 0.86
CA ILE A 486 11.11 -8.17 0.29
C ILE A 486 10.24 -7.45 1.29
N ILE A 487 10.69 -6.29 1.77
CA ILE A 487 9.91 -5.42 2.64
C ILE A 487 9.58 -4.17 1.87
N THR A 488 8.33 -3.77 1.87
CA THR A 488 7.88 -2.50 1.33
C THR A 488 6.60 -2.05 2.01
N TYR A 489 6.24 -0.82 1.74
CA TYR A 489 5.04 -0.18 2.27
C TYR A 489 3.99 -0.11 1.17
N ASP A 490 2.76 -0.14 1.58
CA ASP A 490 1.62 -0.11 0.66
C ASP A 490 1.49 1.25 -0.04
N GLU A 491 1.70 2.34 0.73
CA GLU A 491 1.70 3.71 0.22
C GLU A 491 2.40 4.66 1.21
N ASN A 492 2.39 5.96 0.93
CA ASN A 492 3.17 6.96 1.67
C ASN A 492 2.51 7.54 2.92
N GLY A 493 1.27 7.17 3.27
CA GLY A 493 0.56 7.69 4.43
C GLY A 493 0.37 9.20 4.46
N GLY A 494 0.28 9.87 3.31
CA GLY A 494 0.27 11.33 3.26
C GLY A 494 1.60 12.00 3.64
N GLN A 495 2.64 11.20 3.92
CA GLN A 495 4.00 11.67 4.19
C GLN A 495 4.67 12.16 2.92
N TRP A 496 5.41 13.24 3.04
CA TRP A 496 6.12 13.87 1.92
C TRP A 496 7.37 13.06 1.53
N ASP A 497 7.67 13.12 0.24
CA ASP A 497 8.94 12.65 -0.34
C ASP A 497 9.42 13.68 -1.37
N HIS A 498 10.74 13.83 -1.51
CA HIS A 498 11.29 14.83 -2.44
C HIS A 498 11.38 14.33 -3.88
N VAL A 499 11.36 13.01 -4.11
CA VAL A 499 11.50 12.41 -5.44
C VAL A 499 10.15 12.28 -6.12
N ALA A 500 9.99 12.93 -7.25
CA ALA A 500 8.77 12.82 -8.03
C ALA A 500 8.60 11.41 -8.63
N PRO A 501 7.40 10.81 -8.54
CA PRO A 501 7.15 9.52 -9.16
C PRO A 501 7.22 9.61 -10.69
N PRO A 502 7.64 8.53 -11.37
CA PRO A 502 7.56 8.47 -12.82
C PRO A 502 6.09 8.47 -13.29
N THR A 503 5.82 9.10 -14.42
CA THR A 503 4.48 9.08 -15.02
C THR A 503 4.31 7.82 -15.85
N THR A 504 3.41 6.92 -15.46
CA THR A 504 3.18 5.66 -16.17
C THR A 504 1.77 5.57 -16.74
N ASP A 505 0.74 5.69 -15.92
CA ASP A 505 -0.67 5.65 -16.34
C ASP A 505 -1.56 6.45 -15.39
N LYS A 506 -2.89 6.34 -15.55
CA LYS A 506 -3.85 7.09 -14.71
C LYS A 506 -3.91 6.63 -13.25
N TRP A 507 -3.31 5.49 -12.94
CA TRP A 507 -3.34 4.91 -11.60
C TRP A 507 -2.14 5.30 -10.75
N GLY A 508 -1.00 5.56 -11.37
CA GLY A 508 0.26 5.83 -10.68
C GLY A 508 1.48 5.66 -11.57
N PRO A 509 2.62 5.34 -10.96
CA PRO A 509 2.84 5.11 -9.54
C PRO A 509 2.64 6.37 -8.69
N GLY A 510 2.41 6.13 -7.39
CA GLY A 510 2.36 7.19 -6.39
C GLY A 510 3.73 7.54 -5.83
N THR A 511 3.73 8.12 -4.65
CA THR A 511 4.93 8.58 -3.93
C THR A 511 5.92 7.45 -3.68
N ARG A 512 7.18 7.77 -3.54
CA ARG A 512 8.23 6.81 -3.19
C ARG A 512 8.02 6.25 -1.79
N VAL A 513 8.16 4.93 -1.66
CA VAL A 513 8.10 4.19 -0.40
C VAL A 513 9.38 3.38 -0.20
N PRO A 514 9.75 2.96 1.02
CA PRO A 514 10.91 2.10 1.20
C PRO A 514 10.74 0.76 0.48
N GLY A 515 11.76 0.34 -0.26
CA GLY A 515 11.89 -1.01 -0.82
C GLY A 515 13.17 -1.66 -0.29
N ILE A 516 13.08 -2.86 0.28
CA ILE A 516 14.20 -3.51 0.93
C ILE A 516 14.25 -4.97 0.51
N ILE A 517 15.41 -5.43 0.05
CA ILE A 517 15.68 -6.84 -0.23
C ILE A 517 16.63 -7.38 0.83
N ILE A 518 16.22 -8.43 1.53
CA ILE A 518 17.06 -9.15 2.50
C ILE A 518 17.20 -10.58 2.02
N SER A 519 18.41 -10.98 1.63
CA SER A 519 18.66 -12.30 1.04
C SER A 519 20.15 -12.65 1.04
N PRO A 520 20.52 -13.94 1.09
CA PRO A 520 21.86 -14.36 0.70
C PRO A 520 22.20 -14.03 -0.75
N PHE A 521 21.20 -13.73 -1.57
CA PHE A 521 21.33 -13.35 -2.98
C PHE A 521 21.25 -11.83 -3.21
N ALA A 522 21.16 -10.99 -2.18
CA ALA A 522 21.17 -9.55 -2.32
C ALA A 522 22.53 -9.06 -2.83
N LYS A 523 22.54 -7.99 -3.64
CA LYS A 523 23.79 -7.36 -4.09
C LYS A 523 24.48 -6.59 -2.99
N GLY A 524 23.73 -6.14 -2.00
CA GLY A 524 24.19 -5.19 -0.98
C GLY A 524 24.16 -3.73 -1.45
N GLY A 525 24.16 -2.82 -0.48
CA GLY A 525 24.18 -1.38 -0.76
C GLY A 525 22.83 -0.81 -1.20
N VAL A 526 22.87 0.22 -2.05
CA VAL A 526 21.69 0.92 -2.56
C VAL A 526 21.53 0.67 -4.06
N ASP A 527 20.32 0.38 -4.51
CA ASP A 527 19.94 0.26 -5.92
C ASP A 527 18.91 1.36 -6.25
N SER A 528 19.31 2.27 -7.13
CA SER A 528 18.50 3.41 -7.57
C SER A 528 17.74 3.13 -8.89
N THR A 529 17.54 1.88 -9.23
CA THR A 529 16.67 1.51 -10.37
C THR A 529 15.22 1.82 -10.02
N PRO A 530 14.48 2.54 -10.89
CA PRO A 530 13.07 2.79 -10.63
C PRO A 530 12.23 1.51 -10.69
N TYR A 531 11.46 1.25 -9.63
CA TYR A 531 10.49 0.17 -9.50
C TYR A 531 9.17 0.70 -8.98
N ASP A 532 8.10 -0.06 -9.19
CA ASP A 532 6.93 0.07 -8.32
C ASP A 532 6.56 -1.30 -7.71
N THR A 533 5.55 -1.31 -6.84
CA THR A 533 5.10 -2.52 -6.12
C THR A 533 4.90 -3.73 -7.04
N THR A 534 4.52 -3.51 -8.32
CA THR A 534 4.31 -4.60 -9.29
C THR A 534 5.62 -5.27 -9.77
N ALA A 535 6.79 -4.72 -9.43
CA ALA A 535 8.07 -5.39 -9.64
C ALA A 535 8.20 -6.68 -8.81
N ILE A 536 7.48 -6.76 -7.68
CA ILE A 536 7.37 -7.97 -6.86
C ILE A 536 6.67 -9.08 -7.65
N LEU A 537 5.56 -8.73 -8.33
CA LEU A 537 4.84 -9.67 -9.20
C LEU A 537 5.76 -10.18 -10.31
N LYS A 538 6.48 -9.28 -11.00
CA LYS A 538 7.43 -9.67 -12.03
C LYS A 538 8.51 -10.62 -11.54
N LEU A 539 9.05 -10.42 -10.34
CA LEU A 539 10.02 -11.36 -9.75
C LEU A 539 9.40 -12.74 -9.56
N ILE A 540 8.19 -12.82 -9.00
CA ILE A 540 7.46 -14.06 -8.78
C ILE A 540 7.16 -14.74 -10.12
N GLU A 541 6.65 -14.01 -11.09
CA GLU A 541 6.32 -14.48 -12.44
C GLU A 541 7.56 -15.05 -13.14
N LYS A 542 8.65 -14.28 -13.15
CA LYS A 542 9.92 -14.73 -13.76
C LYS A 542 10.45 -15.99 -13.06
N ARG A 543 10.40 -16.02 -11.72
CA ARG A 543 10.94 -17.14 -10.95
C ARG A 543 10.24 -18.47 -11.23
N TRP A 544 8.93 -18.45 -11.40
CA TRP A 544 8.14 -19.66 -11.63
C TRP A 544 7.62 -19.81 -13.06
N GLY A 545 8.00 -18.93 -13.97
CA GLY A 545 7.63 -18.99 -15.39
C GLY A 545 6.14 -18.75 -15.61
N LEU A 546 5.55 -17.86 -14.80
CA LEU A 546 4.15 -17.45 -14.90
C LEU A 546 3.97 -16.37 -15.97
N ALA A 547 2.75 -16.23 -16.47
CA ALA A 547 2.40 -15.10 -17.32
C ALA A 547 2.28 -13.82 -16.48
N ALA A 548 2.64 -12.69 -17.06
CA ALA A 548 2.37 -11.39 -16.43
C ALA A 548 0.85 -11.14 -16.35
N LEU A 549 0.40 -10.61 -15.22
CA LEU A 549 -1.01 -10.32 -14.99
C LEU A 549 -1.50 -9.14 -15.84
N THR A 550 -0.65 -8.15 -16.04
CA THR A 550 -0.94 -6.94 -16.79
C THR A 550 0.27 -6.43 -17.57
N THR A 551 0.10 -5.35 -18.29
CA THR A 551 1.23 -4.67 -18.93
C THR A 551 2.09 -3.90 -17.93
N ARG A 552 1.57 -3.59 -16.73
CA ARG A 552 2.27 -2.81 -15.71
C ARG A 552 3.40 -3.62 -15.07
N ASP A 553 3.09 -4.81 -14.58
CA ASP A 553 4.05 -5.75 -14.01
C ASP A 553 5.04 -6.27 -15.06
N ALA A 554 4.56 -6.59 -16.28
CA ALA A 554 5.43 -6.96 -17.39
C ALA A 554 6.51 -5.92 -17.71
N ALA A 555 6.18 -4.62 -17.57
CA ALA A 555 7.07 -3.50 -17.91
C ALA A 555 8.10 -3.15 -16.83
N GLN A 556 7.95 -3.67 -15.61
CA GLN A 556 8.85 -3.34 -14.49
C GLN A 556 10.30 -3.71 -14.77
N ALA A 557 11.22 -3.03 -14.11
CA ALA A 557 12.61 -3.46 -14.01
C ALA A 557 12.69 -4.79 -13.22
N ASP A 558 13.72 -5.57 -13.48
CA ASP A 558 13.85 -6.91 -12.93
C ASP A 558 14.67 -6.91 -11.64
N LEU A 559 13.99 -7.05 -10.50
CA LEU A 559 14.61 -7.14 -9.17
C LEU A 559 15.71 -8.22 -9.09
N SER A 560 15.53 -9.35 -9.79
CA SER A 560 16.49 -10.44 -9.72
C SER A 560 17.87 -10.11 -10.26
N THR A 561 17.95 -9.20 -11.24
CA THR A 561 19.20 -8.82 -11.90
C THR A 561 19.74 -7.47 -11.43
N HIS A 562 18.89 -6.55 -10.96
CA HIS A 562 19.32 -5.23 -10.49
C HIS A 562 19.63 -5.23 -8.99
N ALA A 563 18.75 -5.72 -8.17
CA ALA A 563 18.89 -5.73 -6.71
C ALA A 563 19.48 -7.04 -6.14
N MET A 564 19.48 -8.13 -6.94
CA MET A 564 20.04 -9.43 -6.58
C MET A 564 21.12 -9.88 -7.57
N ILE A 565 21.82 -10.95 -7.23
CA ILE A 565 23.00 -11.45 -7.96
C ILE A 565 22.66 -12.49 -9.06
N PHE A 566 21.39 -12.67 -9.41
CA PHE A 566 21.00 -13.66 -10.40
C PHE A 566 21.38 -13.25 -11.82
N ALA A 567 21.64 -14.25 -12.66
CA ALA A 567 21.90 -14.03 -14.08
C ALA A 567 20.65 -13.44 -14.78
N PRO A 568 20.84 -12.60 -15.81
CA PRO A 568 19.76 -12.02 -16.60
C PRO A 568 18.84 -13.04 -17.28
#